data_fd45c074506b1e5f94cc910b89da2442
#
_entry.id   fd45c074506b1e5f94cc910b89da2442
#
_cell.length_a   1.000
_cell.length_b   1.000
_cell.length_c   1.000
_cell.angle_alpha   90.00
_cell.angle_beta   90.00
_cell.angle_gamma   90.00
#
_symmetry.space_group_name_H-M   'P 1'
#
loop_
_entity.id
_entity.type
_entity.pdbx_description
1 polymer ?
#
loop_
_entity_poly.entity_id
_entity_poly.type
_entity_poly.pdbx_seq_one_letter_code
_entity_poly.pdbx_strand_id
1 'polypeptide(L)'
;MKKLILLFAFAFIGQQAFSQTVNDIPIKEIDVAYVQIVGTSKLMSTKLSIRIDFGQETKFFSGGREAIVKDASGKPTKFNSMIDALNFMNENGYDFVSAYTLTMGNQNVYHFLLRKSE
;
A
#
# COMPACT_ATOMS: atom_id res chain seq x y z
N MET A 1 40.38 18.08 4.44
CA MET A 1 39.89 17.00 3.59
C MET A 1 39.22 15.87 4.34
N LYS A 2 39.76 15.41 5.46
CA LYS A 2 39.10 14.34 6.27
C LYS A 2 37.74 14.73 6.83
N LYS A 3 37.48 16.01 7.13
CA LYS A 3 36.18 16.48 7.66
C LYS A 3 35.09 16.53 6.60
N LEU A 4 35.41 16.67 5.33
CA LEU A 4 34.45 16.66 4.22
C LEU A 4 33.95 15.25 3.90
N ILE A 5 34.80 14.25 4.03
CA ILE A 5 34.45 12.84 3.80
C ILE A 5 33.51 12.33 4.91
N LEU A 6 33.67 12.79 6.14
CA LEU A 6 32.78 12.44 7.26
C LEU A 6 31.39 13.05 7.10
N LEU A 7 31.27 14.26 6.57
CA LEU A 7 29.99 14.91 6.29
C LEU A 7 29.22 14.20 5.17
N PHE A 8 29.92 13.69 4.16
CA PHE A 8 29.30 12.90 3.07
C PHE A 8 28.78 11.54 3.55
N ALA A 9 29.50 10.87 4.46
CA ALA A 9 29.07 9.60 5.01
C ALA A 9 27.82 9.75 5.91
N PHE A 10 27.69 10.88 6.61
CA PHE A 10 26.50 11.17 7.44
C PHE A 10 25.25 11.46 6.59
N ALA A 11 25.41 12.07 5.41
CA ALA A 11 24.29 12.35 4.51
C ALA A 11 23.71 11.08 3.88
N PHE A 12 24.51 10.03 3.70
CA PHE A 12 24.05 8.75 3.15
C PHE A 12 23.23 7.92 4.15
N ILE A 13 23.49 8.05 5.44
CA ILE A 13 22.79 7.28 6.49
C ILE A 13 21.37 7.80 6.71
N GLY A 14 21.13 9.10 6.46
CA GLY A 14 19.81 9.71 6.63
C GLY A 14 18.78 9.38 5.55
N GLN A 15 19.19 8.77 4.42
CA GLN A 15 18.27 8.51 3.30
C GLN A 15 17.58 7.14 3.34
N GLN A 16 17.96 6.26 4.26
CA GLN A 16 17.40 4.90 4.32
C GLN A 16 16.19 4.74 5.25
N ALA A 17 15.76 5.80 5.94
CA ALA A 17 14.85 5.68 7.07
C ALA A 17 13.35 5.81 6.71
N PHE A 18 12.98 6.12 5.44
CA PHE A 18 11.59 6.48 5.14
C PHE A 18 11.10 5.75 3.88
N SER A 19 10.38 4.66 4.07
CA SER A 19 9.67 3.97 2.99
C SER A 19 8.20 3.79 3.34
N GLN A 20 7.37 3.66 2.30
CA GLN A 20 5.95 3.34 2.45
C GLN A 20 5.79 1.92 2.96
N THR A 21 4.80 1.71 3.81
CA THR A 21 4.58 0.43 4.47
C THR A 21 3.14 -0.05 4.33
N VAL A 22 2.95 -1.36 4.36
CA VAL A 22 1.66 -2.01 4.59
C VAL A 22 1.83 -2.93 5.78
N ASN A 23 0.96 -2.85 6.78
CA ASN A 23 1.09 -3.61 8.03
C ASN A 23 2.47 -3.40 8.67
N ASP A 24 2.97 -2.15 8.64
CA ASP A 24 4.29 -1.76 9.12
C ASP A 24 5.47 -2.47 8.42
N ILE A 25 5.21 -3.18 7.32
CA ILE A 25 6.23 -3.80 6.48
C ILE A 25 6.47 -2.89 5.28
N PRO A 26 7.71 -2.50 5.00
CA PRO A 26 8.01 -1.74 3.78
C PRO A 26 7.53 -2.49 2.53
N ILE A 27 6.86 -1.78 1.63
CA ILE A 27 6.25 -2.40 0.43
C ILE A 27 7.29 -3.17 -0.38
N LYS A 28 8.51 -2.66 -0.46
CA LYS A 28 9.60 -3.33 -1.17
C LYS A 28 10.04 -4.65 -0.55
N GLU A 29 9.73 -4.88 0.73
CA GLU A 29 10.04 -6.12 1.45
C GLU A 29 8.92 -7.14 1.40
N ILE A 30 7.75 -6.77 0.86
CA ILE A 30 6.66 -7.71 0.63
C ILE A 30 7.06 -8.62 -0.52
N ASP A 31 7.36 -9.89 -0.19
CA ASP A 31 7.86 -10.86 -1.14
C ASP A 31 6.83 -11.95 -1.38
N VAL A 32 5.73 -11.57 -2.03
CA VAL A 32 4.66 -12.49 -2.43
C VAL A 32 4.37 -12.31 -3.92
N ALA A 33 3.94 -13.38 -4.57
CA ALA A 33 3.66 -13.35 -6.01
C ALA A 33 2.41 -12.54 -6.34
N TYR A 34 1.40 -12.57 -5.48
CA TYR A 34 0.11 -11.92 -5.72
C TYR A 34 -0.31 -11.05 -4.55
N VAL A 35 -0.85 -9.89 -4.87
CA VAL A 35 -1.51 -9.01 -3.90
C VAL A 35 -2.87 -8.60 -4.44
N GLN A 36 -3.73 -8.13 -3.58
CA GLN A 36 -5.03 -7.62 -3.97
C GLN A 36 -5.24 -6.22 -3.39
N ILE A 37 -5.71 -5.30 -4.23
CA ILE A 37 -6.20 -4.00 -3.79
C ILE A 37 -7.70 -4.18 -3.51
N VAL A 38 -8.12 -3.83 -2.31
CA VAL A 38 -9.54 -3.89 -1.90
C VAL A 38 -10.01 -2.48 -1.60
N GLY A 39 -10.95 -2.00 -2.40
CA GLY A 39 -11.54 -0.67 -2.23
C GLY A 39 -13.00 -0.79 -1.84
N THR A 40 -13.38 -0.20 -0.73
CA THR A 40 -14.76 -0.19 -0.25
C THR A 40 -15.32 1.22 -0.32
N SER A 41 -16.48 1.39 -0.94
CA SER A 41 -17.16 2.67 -0.96
C SER A 41 -17.69 3.00 0.44
N LYS A 42 -17.45 4.23 0.88
CA LYS A 42 -17.99 4.71 2.15
C LYS A 42 -19.42 5.23 1.95
N LEU A 43 -20.29 4.94 2.91
CA LEU A 43 -21.64 5.48 2.92
C LEU A 43 -21.58 7.01 2.87
N MET A 44 -22.38 7.61 1.99
CA MET A 44 -22.53 9.06 1.84
C MET A 44 -21.24 9.82 1.50
N SER A 45 -20.25 9.12 0.92
CA SER A 45 -18.99 9.74 0.50
C SER A 45 -18.59 9.22 -0.88
N THR A 46 -17.94 10.08 -1.67
CA THR A 46 -17.33 9.67 -2.95
C THR A 46 -15.97 8.99 -2.75
N LYS A 47 -15.46 8.98 -1.51
CA LYS A 47 -14.14 8.43 -1.20
C LYS A 47 -14.22 6.93 -0.97
N LEU A 48 -13.14 6.24 -1.34
CA LEU A 48 -12.96 4.82 -1.12
C LEU A 48 -12.01 4.59 0.06
N SER A 49 -12.30 3.55 0.85
CA SER A 49 -11.33 3.00 1.79
C SER A 49 -10.51 1.94 1.05
N ILE A 50 -9.22 2.14 0.93
CA ILE A 50 -8.31 1.28 0.16
C ILE A 50 -7.43 0.48 1.10
N ARG A 51 -7.38 -0.84 0.89
CA ARG A 51 -6.52 -1.76 1.63
C ARG A 51 -5.74 -2.63 0.67
N ILE A 52 -4.56 -3.07 1.09
CA ILE A 52 -3.72 -3.99 0.32
C ILE A 52 -3.67 -5.33 1.06
N ASP A 53 -4.16 -6.35 0.41
CA ASP A 53 -4.12 -7.72 0.90
C ASP A 53 -2.98 -8.46 0.22
N PHE A 54 -2.00 -8.88 0.99
CA PHE A 54 -0.89 -9.70 0.52
C PHE A 54 -0.80 -11.04 1.29
N GLY A 55 -1.90 -11.43 1.95
CA GLY A 55 -1.99 -12.66 2.72
C GLY A 55 -1.61 -12.53 4.19
N GLN A 56 -1.47 -11.31 4.70
CA GLN A 56 -1.17 -11.08 6.11
C GLN A 56 -2.34 -11.46 7.01
N GLU A 57 -2.02 -11.82 8.25
CA GLU A 57 -3.07 -12.03 9.25
C GLU A 57 -3.81 -10.73 9.54
N THR A 58 -5.13 -10.80 9.55
CA THR A 58 -5.98 -9.68 9.96
C THR A 58 -6.62 -10.02 11.31
N LYS A 59 -6.48 -9.11 12.26
CA LYS A 59 -7.10 -9.26 13.57
C LYS A 59 -8.57 -8.86 13.50
N PHE A 60 -9.43 -9.66 14.10
CA PHE A 60 -10.88 -9.47 14.04
C PHE A 60 -11.34 -8.06 14.45
N PHE A 61 -10.69 -7.47 15.46
CA PHE A 61 -11.06 -6.17 16.00
C PHE A 61 -10.30 -4.97 15.40
N SER A 62 -9.41 -5.21 14.46
CA SER A 62 -8.59 -4.13 13.90
C SER A 62 -9.29 -3.35 12.79
N GLY A 63 -10.39 -3.89 12.23
CA GLY A 63 -11.08 -3.27 11.10
C GLY A 63 -10.27 -3.24 9.81
N GLY A 64 -9.28 -4.12 9.68
CA GLY A 64 -8.41 -4.19 8.51
C GLY A 64 -7.29 -3.16 8.50
N ARG A 65 -6.97 -2.58 9.65
CA ARG A 65 -5.89 -1.57 9.77
C ARG A 65 -4.53 -2.09 9.34
N GLU A 66 -4.32 -3.38 9.45
CA GLU A 66 -3.08 -4.03 9.03
C GLU A 66 -2.86 -3.98 7.51
N ALA A 67 -3.93 -3.78 6.75
CA ALA A 67 -3.86 -3.73 5.29
C ALA A 67 -3.81 -2.30 4.74
N ILE A 68 -3.80 -1.28 5.60
CA ILE A 68 -3.76 0.12 5.19
C ILE A 68 -2.34 0.52 4.81
N VAL A 69 -2.21 1.16 3.66
CA VAL A 69 -0.93 1.72 3.21
C VAL A 69 -0.63 2.99 4.01
N LYS A 70 0.57 3.05 4.57
CA LYS A 70 1.06 4.23 5.29
C LYS A 70 2.19 4.88 4.51
N ASP A 71 2.24 6.22 4.58
CA ASP A 71 3.34 6.98 3.98
C ASP A 71 4.61 6.92 4.86
N ALA A 72 5.67 7.59 4.40
CA ALA A 72 6.93 7.61 5.11
C ALA A 72 6.85 8.23 6.52
N SER A 73 5.83 9.04 6.80
CA SER A 73 5.61 9.63 8.12
C SER A 73 4.73 8.76 9.03
N GLY A 74 4.28 7.60 8.56
CA GLY A 74 3.42 6.68 9.30
C GLY A 74 1.94 7.02 9.25
N LYS A 75 1.53 7.99 8.43
CA LYS A 75 0.13 8.34 8.24
C LYS A 75 -0.50 7.51 7.11
N PRO A 76 -1.80 7.16 7.21
CA PRO A 76 -2.47 6.46 6.13
C PRO A 76 -2.40 7.26 4.82
N THR A 77 -2.01 6.58 3.74
CA THR A 77 -1.99 7.17 2.40
C THR A 77 -3.42 7.28 1.88
N LYS A 78 -3.78 8.44 1.33
CA LYS A 78 -5.08 8.66 0.73
C LYS A 78 -5.00 8.45 -0.77
N PHE A 79 -5.82 7.55 -1.28
CA PHE A 79 -5.96 7.32 -2.71
C PHE A 79 -7.25 7.97 -3.22
N ASN A 80 -7.17 8.60 -4.38
CA ASN A 80 -8.33 9.25 -4.99
C ASN A 80 -9.30 8.25 -5.62
N SER A 81 -8.78 7.10 -6.05
CA SER A 81 -9.55 6.08 -6.77
C SER A 81 -8.81 4.74 -6.74
N MET A 82 -9.48 3.70 -7.24
CA MET A 82 -8.85 2.40 -7.47
C MET A 82 -7.68 2.50 -8.47
N ILE A 83 -7.81 3.35 -9.47
CA ILE A 83 -6.73 3.56 -10.46
C ILE A 83 -5.51 4.22 -9.82
N ASP A 84 -5.73 5.18 -8.92
CA ASP A 84 -4.63 5.80 -8.17
C ASP A 84 -3.87 4.76 -7.34
N ALA A 85 -4.58 3.86 -6.66
CA ALA A 85 -3.99 2.76 -5.92
C ALA A 85 -3.27 1.77 -6.85
N LEU A 86 -3.84 1.49 -8.01
CA LEU A 86 -3.23 0.60 -9.00
C LEU A 86 -1.91 1.17 -9.54
N ASN A 87 -1.89 2.45 -9.87
CA ASN A 87 -0.67 3.12 -10.31
C ASN A 87 0.41 3.09 -9.22
N PHE A 88 0.02 3.32 -7.99
CA PHE A 88 0.92 3.21 -6.83
C PHE A 88 1.53 1.82 -6.72
N MET A 89 0.73 0.76 -6.82
CA MET A 89 1.23 -0.61 -6.73
C MET A 89 2.07 -0.99 -7.94
N ASN A 90 1.75 -0.48 -9.12
CA ASN A 90 2.56 -0.69 -10.32
C ASN A 90 3.96 -0.07 -10.17
N GLU A 91 4.05 1.11 -9.62
CA GLU A 91 5.34 1.76 -9.30
C GLU A 91 6.16 0.95 -8.28
N ASN A 92 5.49 0.16 -7.46
CA ASN A 92 6.13 -0.70 -6.46
C ASN A 92 6.34 -2.15 -6.95
N GLY A 93 6.22 -2.39 -8.24
CA GLY A 93 6.60 -3.66 -8.87
C GLY A 93 5.48 -4.68 -9.00
N TYR A 94 4.23 -4.24 -9.06
CA TYR A 94 3.08 -5.12 -9.25
C TYR A 94 2.29 -4.75 -10.48
N ASP A 95 1.93 -5.76 -11.27
CA ASP A 95 1.15 -5.60 -12.49
C ASP A 95 -0.29 -6.06 -12.29
N PHE A 96 -1.21 -5.38 -12.95
CA PHE A 96 -2.63 -5.71 -12.91
C PHE A 96 -2.91 -7.03 -13.64
N VAL A 97 -3.72 -7.90 -13.02
CA VAL A 97 -4.14 -9.17 -13.60
C VAL A 97 -5.63 -9.14 -13.93
N SER A 98 -6.48 -8.89 -12.95
CA SER A 98 -7.93 -8.89 -13.14
C SER A 98 -8.63 -8.09 -12.05
N ALA A 99 -9.89 -7.77 -12.28
CA ALA A 99 -10.71 -7.05 -11.32
C ALA A 99 -12.10 -7.65 -11.24
N TYR A 100 -12.70 -7.58 -10.06
CA TYR A 100 -14.09 -7.93 -9.86
C TYR A 100 -14.69 -7.04 -8.78
N THR A 101 -16.02 -6.91 -8.79
CA THR A 101 -16.76 -6.10 -7.83
C THR A 101 -17.80 -6.97 -7.14
N LEU A 102 -17.84 -6.88 -5.82
CA LEU A 102 -18.89 -7.49 -5.01
C LEU A 102 -19.76 -6.39 -4.42
N THR A 103 -21.07 -6.58 -4.48
CA THR A 103 -22.03 -5.68 -3.84
C THR A 103 -22.52 -6.31 -2.57
N MET A 104 -22.27 -5.65 -1.44
CA MET A 104 -22.68 -6.12 -0.11
C MET A 104 -23.58 -5.06 0.51
N GLY A 105 -24.90 -5.31 0.49
CA GLY A 105 -25.87 -4.31 0.92
C GLY A 105 -25.85 -3.09 0.01
N ASN A 106 -25.59 -1.91 0.60
CA ASN A 106 -25.50 -0.65 -0.14
C ASN A 106 -24.06 -0.27 -0.50
N GLN A 107 -23.09 -1.17 -0.30
CA GLN A 107 -21.67 -0.93 -0.55
C GLN A 107 -21.17 -1.78 -1.69
N ASN A 108 -20.38 -1.16 -2.57
CA ASN A 108 -19.59 -1.87 -3.57
C ASN A 108 -18.18 -2.08 -3.05
N VAL A 109 -17.68 -3.30 -3.16
CA VAL A 109 -16.32 -3.65 -2.80
C VAL A 109 -15.58 -4.05 -4.08
N TYR A 110 -14.60 -3.24 -4.43
CA TYR A 110 -13.80 -3.42 -5.64
C TYR A 110 -12.54 -4.21 -5.30
N HIS A 111 -12.24 -5.22 -6.11
CA HIS A 111 -11.07 -6.08 -5.94
C HIS A 111 -10.23 -6.05 -7.20
N PHE A 112 -8.98 -5.60 -7.07
CA PHE A 112 -7.98 -5.62 -8.15
C PHE A 112 -6.91 -6.64 -7.77
N LEU A 113 -6.80 -7.71 -8.54
CA LEU A 113 -5.75 -8.72 -8.36
C LEU A 113 -4.51 -8.29 -9.14
N LEU A 114 -3.38 -8.29 -8.48
CA LEU A 114 -2.10 -7.91 -9.05
C LEU A 114 -1.07 -9.04 -8.87
N ARG A 115 -0.11 -9.07 -9.76
CA ARG A 115 1.00 -10.01 -9.72
C ARG A 115 2.32 -9.24 -9.69
N LYS A 116 3.26 -9.74 -8.89
CA LYS A 116 4.60 -9.17 -8.84
C LYS A 116 5.25 -9.23 -10.22
N SER A 117 5.79 -8.11 -10.68
CA SER A 117 6.51 -8.02 -11.95
C SER A 117 7.80 -8.84 -11.90
N GLU A 118 8.12 -9.49 -13.00
CA GLU A 118 9.37 -10.24 -13.13
C GLU A 118 10.56 -9.31 -13.41
#